data_f371a8a89470ed5842481d5fbfb2922b
#
_entry.id   f371a8a89470ed5842481d5fbfb2922b
#
_cell.length_a   1.000
_cell.length_b   1.000
_cell.length_c   1.000
_cell.angle_alpha   90.00
_cell.angle_beta   90.00
_cell.angle_gamma   90.00
#
_symmetry.space_group_name_H-M   'P 1'
#
loop_
_entity.id
_entity.type
_entity.pdbx_description
1 polymer ?
#
loop_
_entity_poly.entity_id
_entity_poly.type
_entity_poly.pdbx_seq_one_letter_code
_entity_poly.pdbx_strand_id
1 'polypeptide(L)'
;MPQPFHRVGHGPHAVLVLHGWFGDARSFEPIEAWLSQDKFSYVFVDHRGYGERRDMRGAYTIDEIAADALALADALGFRTFSLVGHSMGGMAIEKIAACAPERVRSLVPVAPVPCGGIAFDAERRALFEGAAEHPGNRRAIIDRSTGGRLPSSWVEWKAAYSASHSSPEAFAAYFHAWADTDFSDEIAGRHPVKVLVGEHDPTFNAALMARTYLRRYPLATVEVLANAGHYPMNETPLALVAAIESFLLASDESGMPN
;
A
#
# COMPACT_ATOMS: atom_id res chain seq x y z
N MET A 1 1.70 5.23 -24.65
CA MET A 1 2.88 5.64 -23.88
C MET A 1 2.83 4.91 -22.55
N PRO A 2 3.97 4.49 -21.96
CA PRO A 2 3.94 3.91 -20.63
C PRO A 2 3.32 4.90 -19.64
N GLN A 3 2.61 4.37 -18.63
CA GLN A 3 2.01 5.21 -17.59
C GLN A 3 3.11 5.98 -16.82
N PRO A 4 2.82 7.18 -16.28
CA PRO A 4 3.77 7.92 -15.45
C PRO A 4 4.13 7.11 -14.20
N PHE A 5 5.41 7.14 -13.83
CA PHE A 5 5.94 6.52 -12.63
C PHE A 5 7.16 7.28 -12.14
N HIS A 6 7.43 7.20 -10.84
CA HIS A 6 8.65 7.70 -10.24
C HIS A 6 9.57 6.52 -9.89
N ARG A 7 10.88 6.65 -10.17
CA ARG A 7 11.85 5.58 -9.91
C ARG A 7 12.99 6.08 -9.01
N VAL A 8 13.29 5.30 -7.99
CA VAL A 8 14.45 5.49 -7.11
C VAL A 8 15.33 4.25 -7.18
N GLY A 9 16.62 4.49 -7.48
CA GLY A 9 17.59 3.41 -7.61
C GLY A 9 17.64 2.73 -8.98
N HIS A 10 18.67 1.92 -9.14
CA HIS A 10 19.01 1.23 -10.40
C HIS A 10 19.51 -0.20 -10.16
N GLY A 11 19.36 -0.70 -8.92
CA GLY A 11 19.77 -2.04 -8.55
C GLY A 11 19.00 -3.14 -9.29
N PRO A 12 19.51 -4.38 -9.26
CA PRO A 12 18.95 -5.50 -10.02
C PRO A 12 17.60 -6.01 -9.48
N HIS A 13 17.28 -5.75 -8.21
CA HIS A 13 16.04 -6.18 -7.61
C HIS A 13 14.95 -5.13 -7.81
N ALA A 14 13.99 -5.41 -8.69
CA ALA A 14 12.86 -4.55 -8.96
C ALA A 14 11.82 -4.62 -7.83
N VAL A 15 11.31 -3.46 -7.40
CA VAL A 15 10.27 -3.34 -6.36
C VAL A 15 9.19 -2.38 -6.85
N LEU A 16 7.96 -2.85 -7.00
CA LEU A 16 6.81 -1.97 -7.26
C LEU A 16 6.21 -1.50 -5.93
N VAL A 17 5.97 -0.21 -5.82
CA VAL A 17 5.47 0.44 -4.60
C VAL A 17 4.12 1.09 -4.87
N LEU A 18 3.09 0.65 -4.15
CA LEU A 18 1.70 1.05 -4.34
C LEU A 18 1.18 1.81 -3.12
N HIS A 19 0.59 2.98 -3.37
CA HIS A 19 0.09 3.87 -2.33
C HIS A 19 -1.30 3.51 -1.79
N GLY A 20 -1.69 4.13 -0.67
CA GLY A 20 -2.99 3.99 -0.05
C GLY A 20 -4.02 5.03 -0.52
N TRP A 21 -5.24 4.92 0.01
CA TRP A 21 -6.41 5.71 -0.38
C TRP A 21 -6.26 7.23 -0.19
N PHE A 22 -5.53 7.67 0.84
CA PHE A 22 -5.30 9.10 1.15
C PHE A 22 -4.02 9.69 0.55
N GLY A 23 -3.42 9.05 -0.44
CA GLY A 23 -2.15 9.50 -1.00
C GLY A 23 -1.97 9.14 -2.47
N ASP A 24 -0.79 9.39 -2.94
CA ASP A 24 -0.27 9.05 -4.27
C ASP A 24 1.14 8.48 -4.14
N ALA A 25 1.85 8.30 -5.24
CA ALA A 25 3.22 7.80 -5.27
C ALA A 25 4.17 8.59 -4.35
N ARG A 26 3.96 9.91 -4.21
CA ARG A 26 4.78 10.79 -3.34
C ARG A 26 4.54 10.57 -1.84
N SER A 27 3.55 9.76 -1.46
CA SER A 27 3.36 9.38 -0.06
C SER A 27 4.59 8.71 0.55
N PHE A 28 5.47 8.16 -0.29
CA PHE A 28 6.72 7.52 0.11
C PHE A 28 7.96 8.45 0.04
N GLU A 29 7.82 9.70 -0.42
CA GLU A 29 8.92 10.67 -0.50
C GLU A 29 9.76 10.77 0.80
N PRO A 30 9.18 10.72 2.01
CA PRO A 30 9.97 10.77 3.24
C PRO A 30 10.98 9.64 3.44
N ILE A 31 10.84 8.51 2.72
CA ILE A 31 11.77 7.39 2.81
C ILE A 31 12.75 7.29 1.64
N GLU A 32 12.51 7.96 0.53
CA GLU A 32 13.25 7.77 -0.73
C GLU A 32 14.74 8.01 -0.60
N ALA A 33 15.15 9.03 0.18
CA ALA A 33 16.56 9.35 0.39
C ALA A 33 17.34 8.27 1.16
N TRP A 34 16.64 7.36 1.81
CA TRP A 34 17.21 6.30 2.65
C TRP A 34 17.21 4.93 1.99
N LEU A 35 16.60 4.81 0.81
CA LEU A 35 16.52 3.56 0.05
C LEU A 35 17.87 3.21 -0.59
N SER A 36 18.23 1.92 -0.56
CA SER A 36 19.47 1.39 -1.15
C SER A 36 19.37 1.33 -2.67
N GLN A 37 19.84 2.37 -3.34
CA GLN A 37 19.67 2.61 -4.77
C GLN A 37 20.49 1.68 -5.67
N ASP A 38 21.56 1.10 -5.17
CA ASP A 38 22.42 0.14 -5.87
C ASP A 38 21.94 -1.32 -5.77
N LYS A 39 21.14 -1.64 -4.76
CA LYS A 39 20.54 -2.97 -4.55
C LYS A 39 19.18 -3.10 -5.21
N PHE A 40 18.37 -2.06 -5.14
CA PHE A 40 16.99 -2.06 -5.56
C PHE A 40 16.69 -1.04 -6.66
N SER A 41 15.64 -1.33 -7.43
CA SER A 41 14.98 -0.39 -8.35
C SER A 41 13.53 -0.25 -7.89
N TYR A 42 13.26 0.74 -7.05
CA TYR A 42 11.91 1.06 -6.58
C TYR A 42 11.16 1.84 -7.65
N VAL A 43 9.94 1.41 -7.97
CA VAL A 43 9.04 2.07 -8.90
C VAL A 43 7.75 2.40 -8.17
N PHE A 44 7.53 3.68 -7.93
CA PHE A 44 6.36 4.22 -7.28
C PHE A 44 5.29 4.55 -8.31
N VAL A 45 4.07 4.05 -8.10
CA VAL A 45 3.00 4.07 -9.10
C VAL A 45 1.81 4.84 -8.56
N ASP A 46 1.29 5.78 -9.36
CA ASP A 46 -0.01 6.39 -9.11
C ASP A 46 -1.14 5.50 -9.62
N HIS A 47 -2.17 5.31 -8.80
CA HIS A 47 -3.41 4.72 -9.26
C HIS A 47 -4.17 5.71 -10.15
N ARG A 48 -5.04 5.23 -11.05
CA ARG A 48 -5.92 6.11 -11.82
C ARG A 48 -6.74 6.98 -10.89
N GLY A 49 -6.89 8.24 -11.24
CA GLY A 49 -7.55 9.24 -10.40
C GLY A 49 -6.68 9.86 -9.29
N TYR A 50 -5.37 9.52 -9.23
CA TYR A 50 -4.43 10.02 -8.23
C TYR A 50 -3.14 10.56 -8.85
N GLY A 51 -2.49 11.52 -8.16
CA GLY A 51 -1.18 12.05 -8.51
C GLY A 51 -1.09 12.54 -9.95
N GLU A 52 -0.10 12.07 -10.68
CA GLU A 52 0.08 12.39 -12.12
C GLU A 52 -0.98 11.73 -13.02
N ARG A 53 -1.72 10.75 -12.49
CA ARG A 53 -2.84 10.09 -13.17
C ARG A 53 -4.21 10.57 -12.70
N ARG A 54 -4.27 11.73 -12.01
CA ARG A 54 -5.49 12.28 -11.40
C ARG A 54 -6.65 12.43 -12.39
N ASP A 55 -6.36 12.83 -13.61
CA ASP A 55 -7.36 13.03 -14.65
C ASP A 55 -7.60 11.77 -15.52
N MET A 56 -6.91 10.67 -15.20
CA MET A 56 -7.08 9.41 -15.90
C MET A 56 -8.28 8.65 -15.35
N ARG A 57 -9.30 8.48 -16.16
CA ARG A 57 -10.50 7.72 -15.79
C ARG A 57 -10.25 6.21 -15.82
N GLY A 58 -11.03 5.48 -15.04
CA GLY A 58 -11.00 4.03 -14.96
C GLY A 58 -12.22 3.45 -14.26
N ALA A 59 -12.17 2.17 -14.00
CA ALA A 59 -13.16 1.46 -13.18
C ALA A 59 -12.92 1.67 -11.68
N TYR A 60 -11.73 2.12 -11.30
CA TYR A 60 -11.30 2.37 -9.93
C TYR A 60 -11.44 1.14 -9.00
N THR A 61 -11.04 -0.01 -9.51
CA THR A 61 -11.10 -1.29 -8.80
C THR A 61 -9.70 -1.79 -8.40
N ILE A 62 -9.64 -2.73 -7.46
CA ILE A 62 -8.39 -3.40 -7.08
C ILE A 62 -7.82 -4.20 -8.26
N ASP A 63 -8.69 -4.81 -9.08
CA ASP A 63 -8.27 -5.50 -10.31
C ASP A 63 -7.61 -4.57 -11.33
N GLU A 64 -8.14 -3.35 -11.49
CA GLU A 64 -7.56 -2.35 -12.39
C GLU A 64 -6.19 -1.87 -11.87
N ILE A 65 -6.02 -1.67 -10.56
CA ILE A 65 -4.71 -1.37 -9.98
C ILE A 65 -3.71 -2.48 -10.28
N ALA A 66 -4.12 -3.74 -10.09
CA ALA A 66 -3.25 -4.88 -10.35
C ALA A 66 -2.88 -4.99 -11.84
N ALA A 67 -3.84 -4.82 -12.75
CA ALA A 67 -3.60 -4.85 -14.19
C ALA A 67 -2.66 -3.73 -14.65
N ASP A 68 -2.84 -2.51 -14.15
CA ASP A 68 -1.97 -1.37 -14.45
C ASP A 68 -0.54 -1.59 -13.94
N ALA A 69 -0.37 -2.13 -12.73
CA ALA A 69 0.94 -2.43 -12.17
C ALA A 69 1.68 -3.52 -12.96
N LEU A 70 0.98 -4.57 -13.39
CA LEU A 70 1.54 -5.63 -14.23
C LEU A 70 1.93 -5.11 -15.62
N ALA A 71 1.08 -4.28 -16.24
CA ALA A 71 1.40 -3.65 -17.52
C ALA A 71 2.61 -2.71 -17.42
N LEU A 72 2.79 -2.01 -16.29
CA LEU A 72 3.99 -1.21 -16.05
C LEU A 72 5.23 -2.09 -15.89
N ALA A 73 5.13 -3.19 -15.13
CA ALA A 73 6.23 -4.14 -14.98
C ALA A 73 6.68 -4.69 -16.34
N ASP A 74 5.73 -4.99 -17.24
CA ASP A 74 6.02 -5.43 -18.61
C ASP A 74 6.73 -4.35 -19.42
N ALA A 75 6.23 -3.11 -19.36
CA ALA A 75 6.83 -1.97 -20.07
C ALA A 75 8.27 -1.66 -19.59
N LEU A 76 8.57 -1.95 -18.31
CA LEU A 76 9.90 -1.80 -17.71
C LEU A 76 10.81 -3.02 -17.90
N GLY A 77 10.30 -4.11 -18.47
CA GLY A 77 11.03 -5.36 -18.65
C GLY A 77 11.27 -6.14 -17.35
N PHE A 78 10.49 -5.89 -16.31
CA PHE A 78 10.61 -6.61 -15.04
C PHE A 78 9.96 -7.99 -15.13
N ARG A 79 10.78 -9.01 -15.27
CA ARG A 79 10.30 -10.40 -15.31
C ARG A 79 9.79 -10.87 -13.95
N THR A 80 10.57 -10.58 -12.91
CA THR A 80 10.21 -10.84 -11.51
C THR A 80 10.45 -9.58 -10.67
N PHE A 81 9.66 -9.39 -9.62
CA PHE A 81 9.73 -8.21 -8.75
C PHE A 81 9.15 -8.51 -7.37
N SER A 82 9.53 -7.72 -6.39
CA SER A 82 8.86 -7.67 -5.10
C SER A 82 7.85 -6.52 -5.06
N LEU A 83 6.96 -6.58 -4.08
CA LEU A 83 5.85 -5.64 -3.94
C LEU A 83 5.85 -5.01 -2.55
N VAL A 84 5.74 -3.69 -2.51
CA VAL A 84 5.47 -2.92 -1.28
C VAL A 84 4.12 -2.23 -1.47
N GLY A 85 3.20 -2.36 -0.50
CA GLY A 85 1.88 -1.76 -0.64
C GLY A 85 1.36 -1.19 0.67
N HIS A 86 1.00 0.10 0.68
CA HIS A 86 0.45 0.77 1.85
C HIS A 86 -1.08 0.76 1.82
N SER A 87 -1.72 0.34 2.92
CA SER A 87 -3.17 0.43 3.11
C SER A 87 -3.95 -0.26 1.96
N MET A 88 -4.73 0.46 1.16
CA MET A 88 -5.36 -0.03 -0.07
C MET A 88 -4.34 -0.66 -1.04
N GLY A 89 -3.14 -0.05 -1.17
CA GLY A 89 -2.04 -0.63 -1.93
C GLY A 89 -1.59 -2.00 -1.39
N GLY A 90 -1.75 -2.23 -0.08
CA GLY A 90 -1.53 -3.55 0.54
C GLY A 90 -2.48 -4.61 0.02
N MET A 91 -3.76 -4.28 -0.16
CA MET A 91 -4.74 -5.16 -0.81
C MET A 91 -4.41 -5.37 -2.29
N ALA A 92 -3.99 -4.31 -2.99
CA ALA A 92 -3.65 -4.39 -4.40
C ALA A 92 -2.44 -5.30 -4.68
N ILE A 93 -1.42 -5.31 -3.80
CA ILE A 93 -0.27 -6.22 -3.98
C ILE A 93 -0.64 -7.69 -3.76
N GLU A 94 -1.63 -8.00 -2.89
CA GLU A 94 -2.18 -9.35 -2.79
C GLU A 94 -2.86 -9.76 -4.10
N LYS A 95 -3.62 -8.84 -4.75
CA LYS A 95 -4.25 -9.13 -6.05
C LYS A 95 -3.22 -9.33 -7.16
N ILE A 96 -2.15 -8.54 -7.21
CA ILE A 96 -1.04 -8.75 -8.16
C ILE A 96 -0.43 -10.14 -7.98
N ALA A 97 -0.21 -10.55 -6.73
CA ALA A 97 0.35 -11.87 -6.43
C ALA A 97 -0.61 -13.02 -6.79
N ALA A 98 -1.92 -12.81 -6.71
CA ALA A 98 -2.91 -13.76 -7.19
C ALA A 98 -2.92 -13.88 -8.72
N CYS A 99 -2.86 -12.73 -9.43
CA CYS A 99 -2.91 -12.69 -10.90
C CYS A 99 -1.62 -13.18 -11.59
N ALA A 100 -0.46 -12.93 -10.98
CA ALA A 100 0.85 -13.25 -11.58
C ALA A 100 1.83 -13.85 -10.56
N PRO A 101 1.46 -14.99 -9.94
CA PRO A 101 2.19 -15.54 -8.80
C PRO A 101 3.64 -15.90 -9.10
N GLU A 102 3.96 -16.29 -10.32
CA GLU A 102 5.33 -16.66 -10.71
C GLU A 102 6.26 -15.43 -10.91
N ARG A 103 5.68 -14.23 -10.95
CA ARG A 103 6.43 -13.00 -11.12
C ARG A 103 6.75 -12.31 -9.80
N VAL A 104 6.00 -12.63 -8.74
CA VAL A 104 6.15 -12.01 -7.43
C VAL A 104 7.13 -12.78 -6.56
N ARG A 105 8.20 -12.12 -6.12
CA ARG A 105 9.24 -12.69 -5.25
C ARG A 105 8.79 -12.68 -3.79
N SER A 106 8.33 -11.53 -3.32
CA SER A 106 7.88 -11.33 -1.93
C SER A 106 6.95 -10.12 -1.82
N LEU A 107 6.19 -10.06 -0.72
CA LEU A 107 5.28 -8.96 -0.42
C LEU A 107 5.63 -8.29 0.90
N VAL A 108 5.60 -6.95 0.90
CA VAL A 108 5.72 -6.13 2.10
C VAL A 108 4.48 -5.23 2.21
N PRO A 109 3.37 -5.76 2.73
CA PRO A 109 2.19 -4.95 3.04
C PRO A 109 2.43 -4.08 4.27
N VAL A 110 2.20 -2.77 4.16
CA VAL A 110 2.39 -1.75 5.19
C VAL A 110 1.03 -1.22 5.64
N ALA A 111 0.66 -1.45 6.89
CA ALA A 111 -0.67 -1.13 7.44
C ALA A 111 -1.82 -1.52 6.47
N PRO A 112 -1.83 -2.77 5.94
CA PRO A 112 -2.60 -3.10 4.76
C PRO A 112 -4.08 -3.30 5.05
N VAL A 113 -4.93 -2.97 4.07
CA VAL A 113 -6.25 -3.59 3.94
C VAL A 113 -6.04 -5.03 3.49
N PRO A 114 -6.58 -6.04 4.18
CA PRO A 114 -6.50 -7.44 3.76
C PRO A 114 -7.36 -7.72 2.52
N CYS A 115 -7.03 -8.75 1.75
CA CYS A 115 -7.77 -9.16 0.54
C CYS A 115 -9.26 -9.47 0.73
N GLY A 116 -9.70 -9.73 1.97
CA GLY A 116 -11.12 -9.89 2.34
C GLY A 116 -11.78 -8.62 2.87
N GLY A 117 -11.13 -7.45 2.68
CA GLY A 117 -11.65 -6.18 3.19
C GLY A 117 -11.69 -6.09 4.73
N ILE A 118 -12.46 -5.15 5.24
CA ILE A 118 -12.72 -4.98 6.68
C ILE A 118 -14.21 -4.69 6.93
N ALA A 119 -14.69 -5.12 8.09
CA ALA A 119 -16.06 -4.81 8.50
C ALA A 119 -16.20 -3.34 8.95
N PHE A 120 -17.34 -2.76 8.58
CA PHE A 120 -17.74 -1.42 9.00
C PHE A 120 -19.08 -1.51 9.76
N ASP A 121 -19.20 -0.80 10.89
CA ASP A 121 -20.50 -0.41 11.40
C ASP A 121 -21.07 0.76 10.58
N ALA A 122 -22.36 1.06 10.77
CA ALA A 122 -23.06 2.07 9.97
C ALA A 122 -22.46 3.49 10.15
N GLU A 123 -22.07 3.85 11.37
CA GLU A 123 -21.49 5.17 11.65
C GLU A 123 -20.13 5.35 10.98
N ARG A 124 -19.25 4.36 11.15
CA ARG A 124 -17.94 4.36 10.53
C ARG A 124 -18.04 4.34 9.01
N ARG A 125 -18.98 3.55 8.45
CA ARG A 125 -19.20 3.51 7.01
C ARG A 125 -19.63 4.88 6.48
N ALA A 126 -20.59 5.54 7.10
CA ALA A 126 -21.04 6.87 6.71
C ALA A 126 -19.91 7.91 6.76
N LEU A 127 -19.03 7.85 7.78
CA LEU A 127 -17.85 8.71 7.89
C LEU A 127 -16.91 8.54 6.67
N PHE A 128 -16.64 7.29 6.25
CA PHE A 128 -15.75 6.99 5.14
C PHE A 128 -16.38 7.34 3.79
N GLU A 129 -17.63 6.98 3.55
CA GLU A 129 -18.37 7.34 2.32
C GLU A 129 -18.43 8.87 2.14
N GLY A 130 -18.71 9.60 3.21
CA GLY A 130 -18.76 11.07 3.17
C GLY A 130 -17.40 11.75 3.00
N ALA A 131 -16.27 11.03 3.04
CA ALA A 131 -14.94 11.64 2.97
C ALA A 131 -14.57 12.19 1.58
N ALA A 132 -15.28 11.78 0.52
CA ALA A 132 -15.15 12.38 -0.80
C ALA A 132 -15.64 13.82 -0.86
N GLU A 133 -16.73 14.13 -0.16
CA GLU A 133 -17.44 15.40 -0.22
C GLU A 133 -17.14 16.31 0.99
N HIS A 134 -16.82 15.72 2.14
CA HIS A 134 -16.64 16.43 3.40
C HIS A 134 -15.19 16.43 3.88
N PRO A 135 -14.43 17.53 3.75
CA PRO A 135 -13.03 17.62 4.21
C PRO A 135 -12.84 17.30 5.70
N GLY A 136 -13.86 17.57 6.52
CA GLY A 136 -13.85 17.20 7.94
C GLY A 136 -13.77 15.70 8.18
N ASN A 137 -14.42 14.91 7.34
CA ASN A 137 -14.37 13.44 7.44
C ASN A 137 -12.97 12.93 7.09
N ARG A 138 -12.31 13.48 6.06
CA ARG A 138 -10.91 13.14 5.73
C ARG A 138 -10.00 13.38 6.92
N ARG A 139 -10.10 14.55 7.57
CA ARG A 139 -9.30 14.88 8.77
C ARG A 139 -9.57 13.90 9.91
N ALA A 140 -10.83 13.63 10.21
CA ALA A 140 -11.20 12.72 11.28
C ALA A 140 -10.68 11.28 11.05
N ILE A 141 -10.72 10.78 9.82
CA ILE A 141 -10.19 9.46 9.47
C ILE A 141 -8.67 9.44 9.63
N ILE A 142 -7.96 10.44 9.08
CA ILE A 142 -6.49 10.54 9.16
C ILE A 142 -6.04 10.64 10.62
N ASP A 143 -6.64 11.52 11.41
CA ASP A 143 -6.30 11.70 12.83
C ASP A 143 -6.52 10.39 13.61
N ARG A 144 -7.69 9.77 13.47
CA ARG A 144 -8.00 8.50 14.13
C ARG A 144 -7.02 7.38 13.72
N SER A 145 -6.62 7.31 12.45
CA SER A 145 -5.71 6.27 11.94
C SER A 145 -4.28 6.37 12.50
N THR A 146 -3.89 7.55 12.98
CA THR A 146 -2.61 7.77 13.68
C THR A 146 -2.73 7.68 15.21
N GLY A 147 -3.90 7.28 15.72
CA GLY A 147 -4.19 7.24 17.16
C GLY A 147 -4.37 8.62 17.79
N GLY A 148 -4.69 9.66 17.02
CA GLY A 148 -4.85 11.04 17.49
C GLY A 148 -3.57 11.67 18.06
N ARG A 149 -2.39 11.23 17.59
CA ARG A 149 -1.08 11.56 18.19
C ARG A 149 -0.31 12.63 17.43
N LEU A 150 -0.64 12.84 16.16
CA LEU A 150 0.11 13.76 15.31
C LEU A 150 -0.39 15.21 15.47
N PRO A 151 0.49 16.20 15.21
CA PRO A 151 0.08 17.60 15.23
C PRO A 151 -1.09 17.88 14.28
N SER A 152 -2.04 18.72 14.69
CA SER A 152 -3.19 19.11 13.85
C SER A 152 -2.76 19.67 12.50
N SER A 153 -1.64 20.42 12.47
CA SER A 153 -1.07 20.97 11.23
C SER A 153 -0.69 19.89 10.22
N TRP A 154 -0.17 18.72 10.69
CA TRP A 154 0.12 17.60 9.81
C TRP A 154 -1.18 16.93 9.31
N VAL A 155 -2.16 16.74 10.18
CA VAL A 155 -3.47 16.15 9.83
C VAL A 155 -4.17 17.01 8.77
N GLU A 156 -4.17 18.33 8.97
CA GLU A 156 -4.74 19.29 8.02
C GLU A 156 -4.01 19.29 6.68
N TRP A 157 -2.68 19.30 6.72
CA TRP A 157 -1.86 19.18 5.52
C TRP A 157 -2.16 17.89 4.76
N LYS A 158 -2.19 16.74 5.45
CA LYS A 158 -2.43 15.44 4.81
C LYS A 158 -3.83 15.34 4.20
N ALA A 159 -4.84 15.90 4.87
CA ALA A 159 -6.20 15.95 4.34
C ALA A 159 -6.31 16.84 3.09
N ALA A 160 -5.70 18.02 3.13
CA ALA A 160 -5.65 18.95 1.99
C ALA A 160 -4.86 18.36 0.81
N TYR A 161 -3.69 17.75 1.10
CA TYR A 161 -2.89 17.03 0.11
C TYR A 161 -3.72 15.95 -0.59
N SER A 162 -4.34 15.06 0.17
CA SER A 162 -5.20 14.00 -0.36
C SER A 162 -6.31 14.55 -1.26
N ALA A 163 -6.96 15.64 -0.86
CA ALA A 163 -8.04 16.23 -1.64
C ALA A 163 -7.56 16.85 -2.97
N SER A 164 -6.38 17.45 -2.98
CA SER A 164 -5.81 18.07 -4.18
C SER A 164 -5.20 17.06 -5.15
N HIS A 165 -4.76 15.88 -4.66
CA HIS A 165 -4.05 14.86 -5.45
C HIS A 165 -4.92 13.64 -5.80
N SER A 166 -6.22 13.65 -5.48
CA SER A 166 -7.18 12.65 -5.94
C SER A 166 -8.35 13.30 -6.67
N SER A 167 -8.92 12.63 -7.67
CA SER A 167 -10.22 13.03 -8.19
C SER A 167 -11.32 12.61 -7.19
N PRO A 168 -12.36 13.42 -6.97
CA PRO A 168 -13.45 13.05 -6.06
C PRO A 168 -14.13 11.73 -6.45
N GLU A 169 -14.29 11.50 -7.76
CA GLU A 169 -14.87 10.27 -8.32
C GLU A 169 -14.04 9.04 -7.97
N ALA A 170 -12.72 9.08 -8.23
CA ALA A 170 -11.82 7.98 -7.91
C ALA A 170 -11.75 7.73 -6.40
N PHE A 171 -11.66 8.80 -5.61
CA PHE A 171 -11.59 8.70 -4.16
C PHE A 171 -12.83 8.00 -3.58
N ALA A 172 -14.04 8.36 -4.06
CA ALA A 172 -15.28 7.71 -3.64
C ALA A 172 -15.33 6.24 -4.11
N ALA A 173 -15.02 5.96 -5.37
CA ALA A 173 -15.08 4.61 -5.93
C ALA A 173 -14.08 3.65 -5.27
N TYR A 174 -12.86 4.11 -5.03
CA TYR A 174 -11.86 3.28 -4.35
C TYR A 174 -12.21 2.93 -2.91
N PHE A 175 -13.02 3.75 -2.22
CA PHE A 175 -13.54 3.34 -0.92
C PHE A 175 -14.31 2.01 -1.05
N HIS A 176 -15.25 1.94 -1.98
CA HIS A 176 -16.00 0.72 -2.23
C HIS A 176 -15.11 -0.43 -2.74
N ALA A 177 -14.11 -0.12 -3.57
CA ALA A 177 -13.20 -1.11 -4.11
C ALA A 177 -12.42 -1.83 -3.00
N TRP A 178 -11.90 -1.14 -1.98
CA TRP A 178 -11.15 -1.80 -0.93
C TRP A 178 -12.01 -2.23 0.26
N ALA A 179 -13.19 -1.62 0.47
CA ALA A 179 -14.05 -1.95 1.60
C ALA A 179 -14.96 -3.15 1.32
N ASP A 180 -15.46 -3.27 0.08
CA ASP A 180 -16.52 -4.20 -0.31
C ASP A 180 -16.01 -5.38 -1.18
N THR A 181 -14.73 -5.38 -1.56
CA THR A 181 -14.15 -6.48 -2.36
C THR A 181 -13.58 -7.56 -1.44
N ASP A 182 -13.87 -8.82 -1.75
CA ASP A 182 -13.25 -10.00 -1.15
C ASP A 182 -12.80 -10.95 -2.26
N PHE A 183 -11.48 -11.17 -2.34
CA PHE A 183 -10.86 -12.16 -3.23
C PHE A 183 -9.98 -13.13 -2.46
N SER A 184 -10.30 -13.36 -1.20
CA SER A 184 -9.53 -14.21 -0.31
C SER A 184 -9.37 -15.65 -0.80
N ASP A 185 -10.34 -16.15 -1.57
CA ASP A 185 -10.31 -17.50 -2.17
C ASP A 185 -9.32 -17.61 -3.35
N GLU A 186 -8.88 -16.47 -3.91
CA GLU A 186 -7.88 -16.45 -5.00
C GLU A 186 -6.43 -16.54 -4.47
N ILE A 187 -6.22 -16.37 -3.15
CA ILE A 187 -4.88 -16.31 -2.55
C ILE A 187 -4.33 -17.71 -2.31
N ALA A 188 -3.30 -18.07 -3.07
CA ALA A 188 -2.58 -19.35 -2.89
C ALA A 188 -1.62 -19.37 -1.69
N GLY A 189 -1.27 -18.20 -1.12
CA GLY A 189 -0.49 -18.09 0.11
C GLY A 189 0.98 -18.52 0.04
N ARG A 190 1.56 -18.69 -1.15
CA ARG A 190 2.89 -19.29 -1.35
C ARG A 190 4.08 -18.33 -1.20
N HIS A 191 3.84 -17.03 -1.24
CA HIS A 191 4.90 -16.04 -1.20
C HIS A 191 5.40 -15.78 0.23
N PRO A 192 6.69 -15.45 0.40
CA PRO A 192 7.18 -14.80 1.60
C PRO A 192 6.48 -13.45 1.79
N VAL A 193 5.99 -13.19 3.00
CA VAL A 193 5.28 -11.94 3.34
C VAL A 193 5.80 -11.38 4.65
N LYS A 194 6.14 -10.09 4.66
CA LYS A 194 6.41 -9.36 5.89
C LYS A 194 5.43 -8.22 6.04
N VAL A 195 4.47 -8.39 6.93
CA VAL A 195 3.47 -7.35 7.23
C VAL A 195 4.04 -6.38 8.24
N LEU A 196 4.02 -5.09 7.92
CA LEU A 196 4.46 -4.01 8.80
C LEU A 196 3.24 -3.23 9.28
N VAL A 197 3.04 -3.12 10.59
CA VAL A 197 1.91 -2.37 11.17
C VAL A 197 2.42 -1.38 12.21
N GLY A 198 1.76 -0.23 12.32
CA GLY A 198 2.08 0.73 13.37
C GLY A 198 1.49 0.33 14.72
N GLU A 199 2.24 0.57 15.80
CA GLU A 199 1.82 0.33 17.20
C GLU A 199 0.51 1.04 17.53
N HIS A 200 0.29 2.21 16.95
CA HIS A 200 -0.84 3.09 17.24
C HIS A 200 -1.93 3.10 16.17
N ASP A 201 -1.85 2.23 15.14
CA ASP A 201 -2.94 2.07 14.18
C ASP A 201 -4.10 1.28 14.84
N PRO A 202 -5.26 1.91 15.09
CA PRO A 202 -6.35 1.24 15.80
C PRO A 202 -7.07 0.20 14.94
N THR A 203 -6.87 0.24 13.63
CA THR A 203 -7.59 -0.63 12.68
C THR A 203 -6.69 -1.69 12.08
N PHE A 204 -5.60 -1.29 11.42
CA PHE A 204 -4.72 -2.20 10.68
C PHE A 204 -3.56 -2.65 11.58
N ASN A 205 -3.90 -3.29 12.69
CA ASN A 205 -2.97 -3.68 13.75
C ASN A 205 -2.60 -5.18 13.68
N ALA A 206 -1.66 -5.59 14.53
CA ALA A 206 -1.18 -6.96 14.58
C ALA A 206 -2.30 -8.00 14.84
N ALA A 207 -3.33 -7.65 15.60
CA ALA A 207 -4.45 -8.56 15.86
C ALA A 207 -5.29 -8.83 14.60
N LEU A 208 -5.50 -7.83 13.75
CA LEU A 208 -6.12 -8.02 12.44
C LEU A 208 -5.24 -8.87 11.53
N MET A 209 -3.93 -8.58 11.47
CA MET A 209 -2.99 -9.33 10.62
C MET A 209 -2.88 -10.80 11.04
N ALA A 210 -2.97 -11.09 12.33
CA ALA A 210 -3.00 -12.47 12.83
C ALA A 210 -4.24 -13.26 12.34
N ARG A 211 -5.38 -12.58 12.14
CA ARG A 211 -6.62 -13.23 11.66
C ARG A 211 -6.71 -13.30 10.14
N THR A 212 -5.87 -12.58 9.42
CA THR A 212 -5.89 -12.47 7.96
C THR A 212 -4.60 -13.02 7.36
N TYR A 213 -3.53 -12.26 7.31
CA TYR A 213 -2.27 -12.62 6.67
C TYR A 213 -1.64 -13.90 7.24
N LEU A 214 -1.50 -14.04 8.58
CA LEU A 214 -0.88 -15.23 9.17
C LEU A 214 -1.70 -16.52 8.96
N ARG A 215 -2.98 -16.39 8.64
CA ARG A 215 -3.80 -17.56 8.28
C ARG A 215 -3.68 -17.97 6.82
N ARG A 216 -3.40 -17.02 5.94
CA ARG A 216 -3.35 -17.25 4.49
C ARG A 216 -1.96 -17.54 3.97
N TYR A 217 -0.95 -16.94 4.56
CA TYR A 217 0.44 -17.05 4.14
C TYR A 217 1.25 -17.79 5.20
N PRO A 218 1.58 -19.09 5.00
CA PRO A 218 2.35 -19.86 5.99
C PRO A 218 3.74 -19.28 6.29
N LEU A 219 4.30 -18.50 5.34
CA LEU A 219 5.61 -17.85 5.48
C LEU A 219 5.49 -16.37 5.92
N ALA A 220 4.30 -15.93 6.34
CA ALA A 220 4.12 -14.55 6.75
C ALA A 220 4.66 -14.30 8.16
N THR A 221 5.24 -13.11 8.32
CA THR A 221 5.60 -12.54 9.61
C THR A 221 4.94 -11.17 9.79
N VAL A 222 4.70 -10.78 11.03
CA VAL A 222 4.16 -9.46 11.37
C VAL A 222 5.17 -8.75 12.25
N GLU A 223 5.55 -7.53 11.88
CA GLU A 223 6.37 -6.65 12.69
C GLU A 223 5.58 -5.40 13.06
N VAL A 224 5.63 -5.03 14.34
CA VAL A 224 5.01 -3.81 14.86
C VAL A 224 6.07 -2.71 14.91
N LEU A 225 5.84 -1.64 14.16
CA LEU A 225 6.70 -0.46 14.17
C LEU A 225 6.34 0.42 15.36
N ALA A 226 7.24 0.51 16.32
CA ALA A 226 7.09 1.34 17.50
C ALA A 226 6.94 2.82 17.11
N ASN A 227 6.08 3.54 17.82
CA ASN A 227 5.78 4.96 17.56
C ASN A 227 5.17 5.29 16.18
N ALA A 228 4.74 4.31 15.41
CA ALA A 228 4.00 4.53 14.18
C ALA A 228 2.50 4.28 14.36
N GLY A 229 1.67 5.00 13.61
CA GLY A 229 0.28 4.68 13.33
C GLY A 229 0.14 4.17 11.90
N HIS A 230 -0.85 4.70 11.18
CA HIS A 230 -1.16 4.25 9.82
C HIS A 230 -0.16 4.73 8.74
N TYR A 231 0.64 5.76 9.02
CA TYR A 231 1.56 6.36 8.05
C TYR A 231 3.04 6.22 8.48
N PRO A 232 3.58 4.99 8.61
CA PRO A 232 4.94 4.79 9.09
C PRO A 232 5.99 5.46 8.19
N MET A 233 5.71 5.72 6.89
CA MET A 233 6.57 6.48 6.01
C MET A 233 6.77 7.94 6.48
N ASN A 234 5.82 8.51 7.20
CA ASN A 234 5.92 9.84 7.81
C ASN A 234 6.32 9.78 9.29
N GLU A 235 5.84 8.77 10.01
CA GLU A 235 5.96 8.68 11.47
C GLU A 235 7.30 8.08 11.91
N THR A 236 7.77 7.05 11.20
CA THR A 236 9.01 6.31 11.53
C THR A 236 9.78 5.89 10.27
N PRO A 237 10.17 6.84 9.41
CA PRO A 237 10.70 6.56 8.06
C PRO A 237 11.91 5.62 8.05
N LEU A 238 12.88 5.82 8.94
CA LEU A 238 14.09 4.98 8.98
C LEU A 238 13.79 3.55 9.44
N ALA A 239 12.90 3.37 10.42
CA ALA A 239 12.49 2.04 10.87
C ALA A 239 11.74 1.30 9.76
N LEU A 240 10.88 2.00 9.02
CA LEU A 240 10.17 1.44 7.88
C LEU A 240 11.13 0.95 6.80
N VAL A 241 12.11 1.77 6.38
CA VAL A 241 13.11 1.38 5.39
C VAL A 241 13.92 0.17 5.84
N ALA A 242 14.42 0.19 7.08
CA ALA A 242 15.18 -0.93 7.63
C ALA A 242 14.39 -2.24 7.62
N ALA A 243 13.10 -2.20 8.00
CA ALA A 243 12.22 -3.36 8.00
C ALA A 243 11.92 -3.88 6.59
N ILE A 244 11.68 -3.00 5.62
CA ILE A 244 11.47 -3.35 4.22
C ILE A 244 12.73 -4.01 3.65
N GLU A 245 13.87 -3.32 3.69
CA GLU A 245 15.07 -3.77 2.98
C GLU A 245 15.71 -5.01 3.60
N SER A 246 15.70 -5.15 4.93
CA SER A 246 16.19 -6.36 5.58
C SER A 246 15.41 -7.60 5.12
N PHE A 247 14.10 -7.48 4.96
CA PHE A 247 13.27 -8.58 4.47
C PHE A 247 13.48 -8.87 2.98
N LEU A 248 13.55 -7.83 2.14
CA LEU A 248 13.79 -8.00 0.70
C LEU A 248 15.14 -8.68 0.43
N LEU A 249 16.20 -8.30 1.16
CA LEU A 249 17.52 -8.93 1.05
C LEU A 249 17.51 -10.40 1.49
N ALA A 250 16.89 -10.70 2.62
CA ALA A 250 16.78 -12.07 3.12
C ALA A 250 15.97 -12.98 2.17
N SER A 251 14.97 -12.42 1.50
CA SER A 251 14.17 -13.16 0.50
C SER A 251 14.97 -13.51 -0.76
N ASP A 252 15.98 -12.70 -1.11
CA ASP A 252 16.89 -12.98 -2.24
C ASP A 252 17.86 -14.12 -1.92
N GLU A 253 18.40 -14.16 -0.69
CA GLU A 253 19.38 -15.17 -0.27
C GLU A 253 18.77 -16.56 -0.08
N SER A 254 17.49 -16.62 0.25
CA SER A 254 16.79 -17.90 0.46
C SER A 254 16.45 -18.66 -0.82
N GLY A 255 16.83 -18.13 -1.98
CA GLY A 255 16.86 -18.80 -3.28
C GLY A 255 15.63 -19.65 -3.59
N MET A 256 14.56 -19.03 -4.09
CA MET A 256 13.65 -19.84 -4.91
C MET A 256 14.33 -20.10 -6.25
N PRO A 257 14.34 -21.35 -6.74
CA PRO A 257 15.03 -21.68 -8.00
C PRO A 257 14.44 -20.86 -9.15
N ASN A 258 15.34 -20.37 -10.02
CA ASN A 258 15.04 -19.69 -11.29
C ASN A 258 14.12 -20.51 -12.19
#